data_c36457fa634c3f4bfcdceaf7cb36208d
#
_entry.id   c36457fa634c3f4bfcdceaf7cb36208d
#
_cell.length_a   1.000
_cell.length_b   1.000
_cell.length_c   1.000
_cell.angle_alpha   90.00
_cell.angle_beta   90.00
_cell.angle_gamma   90.00
#
_symmetry.space_group_name_H-M   'P 1'
#
loop_
_entity.id
_entity.type
_entity.pdbx_description
1 polymer ?
#
loop_
_entity_poly.entity_id
_entity_poly.type
_entity_poly.pdbx_seq_one_letter_code
_entity_poly.pdbx_strand_id
1 'polypeptide(L)'
;MPKYKLIWGGHPSITPLIASILQHSGLDIQSSVTLYQSTYFEQFFPLENESVAHIIKTVDMGNKDLSIKEMRKRMLEDNEFYAGIFIGGMEGVEDEYTMFTQLHPDAKVFPLASTGGAAKIIYDKYFDGKKPELCINLAYSSLFKDLLNL
;
A
#
# COMPACT_ATOMS: atom_id res chain seq x y z
N MET A 1 -15.46 -14.13 5.74
CA MET A 1 -14.08 -13.62 5.88
C MET A 1 -13.66 -12.96 4.58
N PRO A 2 -12.98 -11.81 4.62
CA PRO A 2 -12.44 -11.24 3.40
C PRO A 2 -11.39 -12.19 2.82
N LYS A 3 -11.35 -12.30 1.49
CA LYS A 3 -10.39 -13.15 0.79
C LYS A 3 -8.95 -12.68 0.97
N TYR A 4 -8.76 -11.37 1.07
CA TYR A 4 -7.46 -10.73 1.26
C TYR A 4 -7.52 -9.75 2.43
N LYS A 5 -6.36 -9.51 3.04
CA LYS A 5 -6.13 -8.44 3.99
C LYS A 5 -5.34 -7.33 3.32
N LEU A 6 -5.65 -6.09 3.66
CA LEU A 6 -4.89 -4.92 3.24
C LEU A 6 -3.77 -4.65 4.25
N ILE A 7 -2.54 -4.63 3.76
CA ILE A 7 -1.37 -4.16 4.51
C ILE A 7 -0.96 -2.82 3.92
N TRP A 8 -0.74 -1.82 4.76
CA TRP A 8 -0.52 -0.47 4.27
C TRP A 8 0.35 0.36 5.23
N GLY A 9 1.23 1.20 4.67
CA GLY A 9 2.13 2.07 5.44
C GLY A 9 1.52 3.39 5.91
N GLY A 10 0.28 3.69 5.52
CA GLY A 10 -0.48 4.87 5.96
C GLY A 10 0.02 6.19 5.38
N HIS A 11 -0.87 6.92 4.75
CA HIS A 11 -0.68 8.32 4.41
C HIS A 11 -1.85 9.12 5.02
N PRO A 12 -1.61 10.21 5.75
CA PRO A 12 -2.67 10.93 6.47
C PRO A 12 -3.85 11.36 5.60
N SER A 13 -3.60 11.69 4.34
CA SER A 13 -4.64 12.11 3.38
C SER A 13 -5.54 10.95 2.91
N ILE A 14 -5.10 9.71 3.03
CA ILE A 14 -5.80 8.54 2.49
C ILE A 14 -6.57 7.80 3.58
N THR A 15 -6.10 7.83 4.81
CA THR A 15 -6.73 7.14 5.94
C THR A 15 -8.22 7.45 6.11
N PRO A 16 -8.68 8.71 6.08
CA PRO A 16 -10.10 9.03 6.20
C PRO A 16 -10.94 8.44 5.06
N LEU A 17 -10.38 8.39 3.85
CA LEU A 17 -11.05 7.80 2.69
C LEU A 17 -11.22 6.28 2.85
N ILE A 18 -10.18 5.59 3.28
CA ILE A 18 -10.24 4.15 3.56
C ILE A 18 -11.25 3.88 4.68
N ALA A 19 -11.23 4.66 5.76
CA ALA A 19 -12.18 4.56 6.87
C ALA A 19 -13.62 4.66 6.36
N SER A 20 -13.91 5.67 5.53
CA SER A 20 -15.24 5.86 4.95
C SER A 20 -15.69 4.68 4.09
N ILE A 21 -14.83 4.18 3.23
CA ILE A 21 -15.14 3.02 2.36
C ILE A 21 -15.44 1.78 3.19
N LEU A 22 -14.62 1.51 4.20
CA LEU A 22 -14.78 0.33 5.05
C LEU A 22 -16.04 0.40 5.89
N GLN A 23 -16.39 1.56 6.47
CA GLN A 23 -17.62 1.76 7.22
C GLN A 23 -18.87 1.47 6.40
N HIS A 24 -18.85 1.81 5.10
CA HIS A 24 -19.98 1.55 4.19
C HIS A 24 -20.02 0.12 3.64
N SER A 25 -18.92 -0.62 3.73
CA SER A 25 -18.83 -1.98 3.18
C SER A 25 -19.41 -3.06 4.07
N GLY A 26 -19.69 -2.75 5.35
CA GLY A 26 -20.14 -3.74 6.35
C GLY A 26 -19.06 -4.77 6.73
N LEU A 27 -17.84 -4.59 6.31
CA LEU A 27 -16.71 -5.47 6.67
C LEU A 27 -16.24 -5.19 8.09
N ASP A 28 -15.76 -6.22 8.78
CA ASP A 28 -15.04 -6.03 10.03
C ASP A 28 -13.66 -5.39 9.70
N ILE A 29 -13.60 -4.11 10.00
CA ILE A 29 -12.50 -3.22 9.61
C ILE A 29 -11.21 -3.64 10.29
N GLN A 30 -11.24 -3.95 11.58
CA GLN A 30 -10.03 -4.27 12.35
C GLN A 30 -9.38 -5.58 11.91
N SER A 31 -10.17 -6.53 11.41
CA SER A 31 -9.63 -7.79 10.91
C SER A 31 -9.14 -7.73 9.47
N SER A 32 -9.51 -6.68 8.74
CA SER A 32 -9.28 -6.57 7.28
C SER A 32 -8.09 -5.68 6.91
N VAL A 33 -7.66 -4.79 7.79
CA VAL A 33 -6.60 -3.81 7.52
C VAL A 33 -5.55 -3.82 8.62
N THR A 34 -4.29 -3.94 8.22
CA THR A 34 -3.14 -3.74 9.10
C THR A 34 -2.35 -2.54 8.62
N LEU A 35 -2.12 -1.59 9.53
CA LEU A 35 -1.44 -0.34 9.27
C LEU A 35 -0.10 -0.31 10.00
N TYR A 36 0.97 -0.12 9.25
CA TYR A 36 2.32 0.09 9.79
C TYR A 36 2.60 1.58 9.88
N GLN A 37 3.02 2.05 11.05
CA GLN A 37 3.35 3.46 11.26
C GLN A 37 4.58 3.62 12.14
N SER A 38 5.51 4.50 11.71
CA SER A 38 6.65 4.88 12.53
C SER A 38 6.23 5.83 13.64
N THR A 39 6.71 5.59 14.86
CA THR A 39 6.51 6.48 16.00
C THR A 39 7.17 7.85 15.82
N TYR A 40 8.08 8.00 14.84
CA TYR A 40 8.60 9.31 14.42
C TYR A 40 7.47 10.30 14.05
N PHE A 41 6.37 9.79 13.48
CA PHE A 41 5.23 10.61 13.06
C PHE A 41 4.03 10.54 14.02
N GLU A 42 4.19 10.02 15.22
CA GLU A 42 3.08 9.71 16.13
C GLU A 42 2.15 10.90 16.37
N GLN A 43 2.71 12.11 16.51
CA GLN A 43 1.94 13.34 16.68
C GLN A 43 1.06 13.74 15.47
N PHE A 44 1.30 13.16 14.31
CA PHE A 44 0.57 13.43 13.07
C PHE A 44 -0.37 12.29 12.67
N PHE A 45 -0.52 11.25 13.49
CA PHE A 45 -1.41 10.14 13.18
C PHE A 45 -2.86 10.61 13.17
N PRO A 46 -3.63 10.34 12.08
CA PRO A 46 -5.05 10.59 12.07
C PRO A 46 -5.77 9.83 13.18
N LEU A 47 -6.78 10.45 13.78
CA LEU A 47 -7.61 9.80 14.81
C LEU A 47 -8.34 8.56 14.27
N GLU A 48 -8.66 8.57 12.98
CA GLU A 48 -9.32 7.48 12.28
C GLU A 48 -8.47 6.19 12.24
N ASN A 49 -7.15 6.29 12.42
CA ASN A 49 -6.27 5.12 12.42
C ASN A 49 -6.71 4.08 13.45
N GLU A 50 -7.08 4.51 14.65
CA GLU A 50 -7.46 3.60 15.74
C GLU A 50 -8.75 2.83 15.45
N SER A 51 -9.64 3.41 14.64
CA SER A 51 -10.92 2.78 14.29
C SER A 51 -10.85 1.93 13.03
N VAL A 52 -9.81 2.10 12.21
CA VAL A 52 -9.75 1.57 10.85
C VAL A 52 -8.88 0.32 10.72
N ALA A 53 -7.91 0.14 11.60
CA ALA A 53 -6.89 -0.85 11.37
C ALA A 53 -6.34 -1.48 12.65
N HIS A 54 -5.78 -2.68 12.50
CA HIS A 54 -4.79 -3.16 13.44
C HIS A 54 -3.49 -2.38 13.19
N ILE A 55 -3.06 -1.57 14.17
CA ILE A 55 -1.88 -0.70 14.03
C ILE A 55 -0.64 -1.40 14.57
N ILE A 56 0.40 -1.48 13.75
CA ILE A 56 1.73 -1.91 14.17
C ILE A 56 2.65 -0.68 14.14
N LYS A 57 3.10 -0.27 15.33
CA LYS A 57 4.02 0.84 15.48
C LYS A 57 5.46 0.36 15.30
N THR A 58 6.21 1.06 14.46
CA THR A 58 7.64 0.82 14.26
C THR A 58 8.48 1.91 14.93
N VAL A 59 9.72 1.58 15.25
CA VAL A 59 10.58 2.41 16.07
C VAL A 59 10.99 3.70 15.36
N ASP A 60 11.08 4.79 16.11
CA ASP A 60 11.70 6.04 15.67
C ASP A 60 13.23 5.87 15.62
N MET A 61 13.79 6.04 14.42
CA MET A 61 15.23 5.89 14.15
C MET A 61 16.01 7.20 14.28
N GLY A 62 15.41 8.25 14.85
CA GLY A 62 16.03 9.54 15.07
C GLY A 62 15.94 10.52 13.89
N ASN A 63 15.57 10.07 12.70
CA ASN A 63 15.27 10.92 11.56
C ASN A 63 14.20 10.31 10.66
N LYS A 64 13.64 11.16 9.79
CA LYS A 64 12.54 10.82 8.90
C LYS A 64 12.86 9.65 7.98
N ASP A 65 13.97 9.72 7.27
CA ASP A 65 14.27 8.77 6.18
C ASP A 65 14.57 7.37 6.73
N LEU A 66 15.34 7.28 7.80
CA LEU A 66 15.63 6.01 8.48
C LEU A 66 14.36 5.42 9.11
N SER A 67 13.50 6.24 9.70
CA SER A 67 12.27 5.80 10.33
C SER A 67 11.27 5.25 9.29
N ILE A 68 11.14 5.90 8.14
CA ILE A 68 10.32 5.40 7.02
C ILE A 68 10.91 4.10 6.46
N LYS A 69 12.21 4.04 6.27
CA LYS A 69 12.89 2.84 5.76
C LYS A 69 12.68 1.64 6.69
N GLU A 70 12.81 1.84 7.99
CA GLU A 70 12.57 0.79 9.00
C GLU A 70 11.10 0.34 8.99
N MET A 71 10.16 1.27 8.91
CA MET A 71 8.73 0.96 8.82
C MET A 71 8.41 0.12 7.59
N ARG A 72 8.93 0.50 6.41
CA ARG A 72 8.75 -0.25 5.17
C ARG A 72 9.35 -1.65 5.25
N LYS A 73 10.56 -1.74 5.77
CA LYS A 73 11.25 -3.02 5.99
C LYS A 73 10.40 -3.96 6.85
N ARG A 74 9.96 -3.51 8.01
CA ARG A 74 9.11 -4.29 8.91
C ARG A 74 7.81 -4.70 8.25
N MET A 75 7.12 -3.78 7.58
CA MET A 75 5.89 -4.07 6.86
C MET A 75 6.07 -5.18 5.81
N LEU A 76 7.15 -5.15 5.08
CA LEU A 76 7.41 -6.10 4.01
C LEU A 76 7.99 -7.44 4.51
N GLU A 77 8.81 -7.43 5.55
CA GLU A 77 9.42 -8.65 6.10
C GLU A 77 8.44 -9.45 6.98
N ASP A 78 7.56 -8.78 7.72
CA ASP A 78 6.66 -9.43 8.67
C ASP A 78 5.43 -10.10 8.01
N ASN A 79 5.23 -9.92 6.72
CA ASN A 79 4.03 -10.40 6.01
C ASN A 79 4.36 -11.18 4.74
N GLU A 80 3.46 -12.09 4.38
CA GLU A 80 3.43 -12.73 3.07
C GLU A 80 2.40 -12.01 2.17
N PHE A 81 2.76 -11.75 0.92
CA PHE A 81 1.94 -10.98 0.00
C PHE A 81 1.50 -11.82 -1.21
N TYR A 82 0.21 -11.74 -1.52
CA TYR A 82 -0.31 -12.21 -2.79
C TYR A 82 -0.02 -11.23 -3.91
N ALA A 83 -0.14 -9.94 -3.63
CA ALA A 83 0.11 -8.87 -4.58
C ALA A 83 0.58 -7.58 -3.90
N GLY A 84 1.40 -6.81 -4.61
CA GLY A 84 1.71 -5.41 -4.32
C GLY A 84 1.05 -4.50 -5.35
N ILE A 85 0.33 -3.48 -4.86
CA ILE A 85 -0.33 -2.47 -5.69
C ILE A 85 0.35 -1.13 -5.42
N PHE A 86 0.88 -0.52 -6.47
CA PHE A 86 1.63 0.74 -6.39
C PHE A 86 0.81 1.86 -7.05
N ILE A 87 0.54 2.91 -6.29
CA ILE A 87 -0.37 3.98 -6.69
C ILE A 87 0.35 5.32 -6.58
N GLY A 88 0.45 6.06 -7.68
CA GLY A 88 1.04 7.41 -7.70
C GLY A 88 2.40 7.49 -7.00
N GLY A 89 2.56 8.48 -6.16
CA GLY A 89 3.70 8.61 -5.25
C GLY A 89 4.95 9.24 -5.86
N MET A 90 5.99 9.30 -5.02
CA MET A 90 7.31 9.83 -5.36
C MET A 90 8.38 8.75 -5.15
N GLU A 91 9.66 9.13 -5.04
CA GLU A 91 10.80 8.21 -4.88
C GLU A 91 10.59 7.12 -3.84
N GLY A 92 9.90 7.43 -2.75
CA GLY A 92 9.60 6.46 -1.71
C GLY A 92 8.81 5.24 -2.19
N VAL A 93 7.94 5.41 -3.19
CA VAL A 93 7.18 4.29 -3.80
C VAL A 93 8.09 3.46 -4.70
N GLU A 94 9.07 4.05 -5.36
CA GLU A 94 10.08 3.31 -6.13
C GLU A 94 10.97 2.46 -5.21
N ASP A 95 11.34 2.99 -4.04
CA ASP A 95 12.09 2.25 -3.01
C ASP A 95 11.27 1.07 -2.47
N GLU A 96 9.98 1.30 -2.20
CA GLU A 96 9.07 0.23 -1.78
C GLU A 96 8.92 -0.86 -2.85
N TYR A 97 8.80 -0.48 -4.11
CA TYR A 97 8.74 -1.43 -5.22
C TYR A 97 9.99 -2.30 -5.28
N THR A 98 11.16 -1.69 -5.19
CA THR A 98 12.44 -2.40 -5.21
C THR A 98 12.54 -3.38 -4.04
N MET A 99 12.22 -2.93 -2.84
CA MET A 99 12.25 -3.77 -1.64
C MET A 99 11.22 -4.90 -1.71
N PHE A 100 10.00 -4.60 -2.16
CA PHE A 100 8.92 -5.58 -2.32
C PHE A 100 9.31 -6.70 -3.28
N THR A 101 9.83 -6.35 -4.46
CA THR A 101 10.20 -7.35 -5.48
C THR A 101 11.40 -8.20 -5.08
N GLN A 102 12.29 -7.66 -4.26
CA GLN A 102 13.42 -8.43 -3.70
C GLN A 102 12.98 -9.42 -2.62
N LEU A 103 12.07 -9.01 -1.75
CA LEU A 103 11.60 -9.85 -0.63
C LEU A 103 10.50 -10.84 -1.07
N HIS A 104 9.69 -10.49 -2.05
CA HIS A 104 8.55 -11.26 -2.51
C HIS A 104 8.58 -11.48 -4.03
N PRO A 105 9.58 -12.22 -4.57
CA PRO A 105 9.76 -12.37 -6.01
C PRO A 105 8.60 -13.09 -6.71
N ASP A 106 7.83 -13.89 -5.98
CA ASP A 106 6.69 -14.64 -6.51
C ASP A 106 5.35 -13.90 -6.39
N ALA A 107 5.32 -12.78 -5.67
CA ALA A 107 4.10 -11.98 -5.54
C ALA A 107 3.77 -11.24 -6.84
N LYS A 108 2.48 -11.08 -7.10
CA LYS A 108 2.01 -10.25 -8.22
C LYS A 108 2.32 -8.78 -7.96
N VAL A 109 2.61 -8.04 -9.01
CA VAL A 109 2.97 -6.62 -8.92
C VAL A 109 2.12 -5.81 -9.90
N PHE A 110 1.44 -4.80 -9.39
CA PHE A 110 0.52 -3.96 -10.15
C PHE A 110 0.83 -2.46 -9.95
N PRO A 111 1.78 -1.89 -10.72
CA PRO A 111 1.97 -0.44 -10.75
C PRO A 111 0.86 0.21 -11.58
N LEU A 112 -0.03 0.94 -10.92
CA LEU A 112 -1.15 1.62 -11.57
C LEU A 112 -0.68 2.88 -12.28
N ALA A 113 -0.14 2.74 -13.47
CA ALA A 113 0.43 3.84 -14.26
C ALA A 113 -0.59 4.95 -14.56
N SER A 114 -1.88 4.61 -14.64
CA SER A 114 -2.96 5.59 -14.79
C SER A 114 -3.04 6.60 -13.64
N THR A 115 -2.46 6.29 -12.48
CA THR A 115 -2.39 7.20 -11.32
C THR A 115 -1.21 8.18 -11.39
N GLY A 116 -0.30 8.03 -12.36
CA GLY A 116 0.87 8.88 -12.55
C GLY A 116 1.97 8.66 -11.52
N GLY A 117 2.86 9.63 -11.36
CA GLY A 117 3.93 9.62 -10.38
C GLY A 117 4.86 8.40 -10.48
N ALA A 118 5.34 7.92 -9.34
CA ALA A 118 6.23 6.77 -9.25
C ALA A 118 5.62 5.49 -9.86
N ALA A 119 4.32 5.28 -9.72
CA ALA A 119 3.65 4.12 -10.33
C ALA A 119 3.80 4.12 -11.86
N LYS A 120 3.70 5.29 -12.51
CA LYS A 120 3.95 5.43 -13.95
C LYS A 120 5.41 5.16 -14.30
N ILE A 121 6.35 5.68 -13.53
CA ILE A 121 7.79 5.47 -13.72
C ILE A 121 8.14 3.97 -13.61
N ILE A 122 7.63 3.29 -12.59
CA ILE A 122 7.81 1.86 -12.38
C ILE A 122 7.25 1.06 -13.58
N TYR A 123 6.06 1.41 -14.03
CA TYR A 123 5.43 0.77 -15.18
C TYR A 123 6.28 0.92 -16.44
N ASP A 124 6.70 2.14 -16.77
CA ASP A 124 7.49 2.44 -17.95
C ASP A 124 8.84 1.71 -17.92
N LYS A 125 9.45 1.59 -16.75
CA LYS A 125 10.76 0.99 -16.56
C LYS A 125 10.76 -0.54 -16.61
N TYR A 126 9.75 -1.17 -16.00
CA TYR A 126 9.76 -2.62 -15.77
C TYR A 126 8.68 -3.39 -16.54
N PHE A 127 7.63 -2.73 -17.01
CA PHE A 127 6.52 -3.38 -17.72
C PHE A 127 6.53 -3.16 -19.23
N ASP A 128 7.13 -2.08 -19.72
CA ASP A 128 7.38 -1.78 -21.13
C ASP A 128 6.18 -2.12 -22.05
N GLY A 129 5.03 -1.55 -21.76
CA GLY A 129 3.78 -1.76 -22.50
C GLY A 129 3.05 -3.08 -22.21
N LYS A 130 3.57 -3.94 -21.34
CA LYS A 130 2.85 -5.13 -20.87
C LYS A 130 1.74 -4.72 -19.92
N LYS A 131 0.62 -5.47 -19.91
CA LYS A 131 -0.57 -5.14 -19.08
C LYS A 131 -1.05 -3.70 -19.29
N PRO A 132 -1.49 -3.33 -20.51
CA PRO A 132 -1.89 -1.97 -20.84
C PRO A 132 -3.07 -1.48 -19.99
N GLU A 133 -3.87 -2.36 -19.41
CA GLU A 133 -4.95 -2.03 -18.47
C GLU A 133 -4.46 -1.23 -17.26
N LEU A 134 -3.21 -1.39 -16.84
CA LEU A 134 -2.62 -0.63 -15.74
C LEU A 134 -2.34 0.84 -16.11
N CYS A 135 -2.27 1.14 -17.42
CA CYS A 135 -2.05 2.49 -17.94
C CYS A 135 -3.33 3.26 -18.20
N ILE A 136 -4.35 2.59 -18.73
CA ILE A 136 -5.51 3.25 -19.35
C ILE A 136 -6.81 3.04 -18.58
N ASN A 137 -6.90 1.99 -17.77
CA ASN A 137 -8.14 1.70 -17.06
C ASN A 137 -8.28 2.58 -15.82
N LEU A 138 -9.33 3.38 -15.76
CA LEU A 138 -9.69 4.23 -14.62
C LEU A 138 -10.84 3.64 -13.78
N ALA A 139 -11.42 2.53 -14.20
CA ALA A 139 -12.44 1.80 -13.45
C ALA A 139 -11.77 0.88 -12.42
N TYR A 140 -11.16 1.45 -11.39
CA TYR A 140 -10.32 0.72 -10.43
C TYR A 140 -11.03 -0.41 -9.70
N SER A 141 -12.30 -0.26 -9.37
CA SER A 141 -13.07 -1.31 -8.70
C SER A 141 -13.16 -2.58 -9.55
N SER A 142 -13.44 -2.42 -10.84
CA SER A 142 -13.48 -3.52 -11.82
C SER A 142 -12.08 -4.10 -12.07
N LEU A 143 -11.09 -3.21 -12.24
CA LEU A 143 -9.70 -3.58 -12.46
C LEU A 143 -9.17 -4.45 -11.31
N PHE A 144 -9.40 -4.08 -10.05
CA PHE A 144 -8.95 -4.86 -8.90
C PHE A 144 -9.64 -6.23 -8.80
N LYS A 145 -10.93 -6.31 -9.17
CA LYS A 145 -11.62 -7.61 -9.23
C LYS A 145 -10.92 -8.55 -10.20
N ASP A 146 -10.57 -8.05 -11.38
CA ASP A 146 -9.90 -8.85 -12.41
C ASP A 146 -8.47 -9.22 -12.00
N LEU A 147 -7.68 -8.26 -11.50
CA LEU A 147 -6.27 -8.48 -11.11
C LEU A 147 -6.14 -9.44 -9.92
N LEU A 148 -7.03 -9.35 -8.96
CA LEU A 148 -6.99 -10.11 -7.71
C LEU A 148 -7.87 -11.38 -7.74
N ASN A 149 -8.59 -11.62 -8.82
CA ASN A 149 -9.53 -12.73 -8.97
C ASN A 149 -10.59 -12.74 -7.84
N LEU A 150 -11.21 -11.57 -7.60
CA LEU A 150 -12.25 -11.39 -6.57
C LEU A 150 -13.64 -11.74 -7.08
#